data_794da82469d4bc6b1779e939d408c275
#
_entry.id   794da82469d4bc6b1779e939d408c275
#
_cell.length_a   1.000
_cell.length_b   1.000
_cell.length_c   1.000
_cell.angle_alpha   90.00
_cell.angle_beta   90.00
_cell.angle_gamma   90.00
#
_symmetry.space_group_name_H-M   'P 1'
#
loop_
_entity.id
_entity.type
_entity.pdbx_description
1 polymer ?
#
loop_
_entity_poly.entity_id
_entity_poly.type
_entity_poly.pdbx_seq_one_letter_code
_entity_poly.pdbx_strand_id
1 'polypeptide(L)'
;TLELNKKKKELQQVKETQQREFLKQARKSNNVNERNSAEQILASQELSTQANKFFGIVTTFNSQKDWLNREKKVQSLVTPNVLLNKSIFNNGLDNTGRSIIETTKSHASFKTATTQSAMVKDNQIEGIVHVVYEAWQDNHTSGIRTEVYQVKYSLLEHKFTDIQDLGMENQEADISYQK
;
A
#
# COMPACT_ATOMS: atom_id res chain seq x y z
N THR A 1 18.62 -23.60 1.55
CA THR A 1 19.58 -22.79 0.85
C THR A 1 18.98 -22.22 -0.43
N LEU A 2 19.73 -21.75 -1.38
CA LEU A 2 19.23 -20.98 -2.55
C LEU A 2 18.21 -21.78 -3.38
N GLU A 3 18.45 -23.05 -3.61
CA GLU A 3 17.57 -23.96 -4.36
C GLU A 3 16.22 -24.20 -3.66
N LEU A 4 16.23 -24.33 -2.34
CA LEU A 4 15.02 -24.48 -1.55
C LEU A 4 14.14 -23.22 -1.62
N ASN A 5 14.75 -22.05 -1.57
CA ASN A 5 14.04 -20.77 -1.69
C ASN A 5 13.45 -20.59 -3.10
N LYS A 6 14.18 -21.01 -4.14
CA LYS A 6 13.68 -21.01 -5.51
C LYS A 6 12.46 -21.92 -5.66
N LYS A 7 12.54 -23.17 -5.18
CA LYS A 7 11.41 -24.12 -5.20
C LYS A 7 10.20 -23.64 -4.41
N LYS A 8 10.41 -23.00 -3.24
CA LYS A 8 9.32 -22.39 -2.46
C LYS A 8 8.62 -21.28 -3.25
N LYS A 9 9.39 -20.42 -3.93
CA LYS A 9 8.85 -19.34 -4.74
C LYS A 9 8.06 -19.86 -5.94
N GLU A 10 8.57 -20.86 -6.63
CA GLU A 10 7.88 -21.54 -7.75
C GLU A 10 6.57 -22.19 -7.28
N LEU A 11 6.59 -22.92 -6.17
CA LEU A 11 5.39 -23.53 -5.58
C LEU A 11 4.35 -22.47 -5.20
N GLN A 12 4.78 -21.37 -4.61
CA GLN A 12 3.90 -20.26 -4.27
C GLN A 12 3.25 -19.66 -5.52
N GLN A 13 4.00 -19.43 -6.58
CA GLN A 13 3.47 -18.93 -7.86
C GLN A 13 2.45 -19.87 -8.48
N VAL A 14 2.72 -21.20 -8.44
CA VAL A 14 1.77 -22.20 -8.94
C VAL A 14 0.47 -22.18 -8.15
N LYS A 15 0.54 -22.14 -6.82
CA LYS A 15 -0.64 -22.04 -5.94
C LYS A 15 -1.47 -20.78 -6.22
N GLU A 16 -0.83 -19.64 -6.35
CA GLU A 16 -1.50 -18.38 -6.64
C GLU A 16 -2.19 -18.40 -8.01
N THR A 17 -1.53 -18.99 -9.00
CA THR A 17 -2.10 -19.14 -10.35
C THR A 17 -3.32 -20.06 -10.34
N GLN A 18 -3.22 -21.22 -9.68
CA GLN A 18 -4.33 -22.17 -9.56
C GLN A 18 -5.52 -21.56 -8.80
N GLN A 19 -5.25 -20.85 -7.70
CA GLN A 19 -6.27 -20.15 -6.92
C GLN A 19 -6.98 -19.08 -7.79
N ARG A 20 -6.22 -18.32 -8.56
CA ARG A 20 -6.76 -17.28 -9.45
C ARG A 20 -7.66 -17.89 -10.54
N GLU A 21 -7.24 -18.99 -11.15
CA GLU A 21 -8.05 -19.67 -12.16
C GLU A 21 -9.31 -20.28 -11.55
N PHE A 22 -9.23 -20.87 -10.36
CA PHE A 22 -10.41 -21.36 -9.64
C PHE A 22 -11.40 -20.24 -9.34
N LEU A 23 -10.95 -19.10 -8.87
CA LEU A 23 -11.80 -17.94 -8.59
C LEU A 23 -12.45 -17.37 -9.87
N LYS A 24 -11.71 -17.35 -11.00
CA LYS A 24 -12.28 -16.95 -12.28
C LYS A 24 -13.39 -17.89 -12.76
N GLN A 25 -13.25 -19.19 -12.51
CA GLN A 25 -14.31 -20.16 -12.81
C GLN A 25 -15.51 -19.98 -11.88
N ALA A 26 -15.30 -19.78 -10.60
CA ALA A 26 -16.35 -19.55 -9.61
C ALA A 26 -17.19 -18.29 -9.93
N ARG A 27 -16.58 -17.23 -10.50
CA ARG A 27 -17.32 -16.05 -11.00
C ARG A 27 -18.35 -16.38 -12.11
N LYS A 28 -18.15 -17.47 -12.83
CA LYS A 28 -19.07 -17.93 -13.90
C LYS A 28 -20.07 -18.96 -13.41
N SER A 29 -20.06 -19.32 -12.13
CA SER A 29 -20.99 -20.27 -11.52
C SER A 29 -22.43 -19.79 -11.62
N ASN A 30 -23.38 -20.71 -11.79
CA ASN A 30 -24.81 -20.41 -11.71
C ASN A 30 -25.25 -20.13 -10.26
N ASN A 31 -24.45 -20.48 -9.27
CA ASN A 31 -24.70 -20.18 -7.87
C ASN A 31 -24.30 -18.75 -7.53
N VAL A 32 -25.27 -17.92 -7.14
CA VAL A 32 -25.07 -16.49 -6.82
C VAL A 32 -24.07 -16.30 -5.67
N ASN A 33 -24.11 -17.14 -4.66
CA ASN A 33 -23.21 -17.02 -3.49
C ASN A 33 -21.76 -17.33 -3.86
N GLU A 34 -21.54 -18.32 -4.74
CA GLU A 34 -20.19 -18.62 -5.23
C GLU A 34 -19.64 -17.48 -6.07
N ARG A 35 -20.46 -16.89 -6.94
CA ARG A 35 -20.05 -15.72 -7.74
C ARG A 35 -19.67 -14.54 -6.84
N ASN A 36 -20.54 -14.18 -5.91
CA ASN A 36 -20.32 -13.04 -5.02
C ASN A 36 -19.07 -13.25 -4.14
N SER A 37 -18.89 -14.46 -3.64
CA SER A 37 -17.68 -14.80 -2.85
C SER A 37 -16.42 -14.71 -3.69
N ALA A 38 -16.43 -15.22 -4.92
CA ALA A 38 -15.28 -15.13 -5.83
C ALA A 38 -14.96 -13.68 -6.20
N GLU A 39 -15.97 -12.87 -6.48
CA GLU A 39 -15.82 -11.45 -6.78
C GLU A 39 -15.21 -10.68 -5.60
N GLN A 40 -15.70 -10.93 -4.38
CA GLN A 40 -15.15 -10.33 -3.17
C GLN A 40 -13.68 -10.68 -2.95
N ILE A 41 -13.31 -11.96 -3.11
CA ILE A 41 -11.92 -12.40 -2.94
C ILE A 41 -11.02 -11.75 -4.01
N LEU A 42 -11.44 -11.73 -5.27
CA LEU A 42 -10.66 -11.11 -6.35
C LEU A 42 -10.49 -9.61 -6.15
N ALA A 43 -11.54 -8.91 -5.74
CA ALA A 43 -11.50 -7.49 -5.44
C ALA A 43 -10.55 -7.18 -4.27
N SER A 44 -10.58 -7.99 -3.21
CA SER A 44 -9.69 -7.84 -2.05
C SER A 44 -8.23 -8.08 -2.42
N GLN A 45 -7.95 -9.08 -3.27
CA GLN A 45 -6.61 -9.35 -3.78
C GLN A 45 -6.10 -8.22 -4.68
N GLU A 46 -6.97 -7.68 -5.53
CA GLU A 46 -6.64 -6.54 -6.39
C GLU A 46 -6.32 -5.31 -5.55
N LEU A 47 -7.18 -4.96 -4.58
CA LEU A 47 -6.93 -3.87 -3.66
C LEU A 47 -5.57 -4.02 -2.94
N SER A 48 -5.28 -5.20 -2.41
CA SER A 48 -4.01 -5.49 -1.73
C SER A 48 -2.81 -5.30 -2.66
N THR A 49 -2.90 -5.80 -3.89
CA THR A 49 -1.84 -5.67 -4.90
C THR A 49 -1.60 -4.20 -5.25
N GLN A 50 -2.67 -3.45 -5.50
CA GLN A 50 -2.58 -2.03 -5.87
C GLN A 50 -2.13 -1.17 -4.68
N ALA A 51 -2.54 -1.49 -3.45
CA ALA A 51 -2.06 -0.82 -2.24
C ALA A 51 -0.54 -0.99 -2.07
N ASN A 52 -0.02 -2.21 -2.21
CA ASN A 52 1.42 -2.45 -2.14
C ASN A 52 2.18 -1.67 -3.23
N LYS A 53 1.64 -1.60 -4.45
CA LYS A 53 2.24 -0.84 -5.55
C LYS A 53 2.21 0.67 -5.28
N PHE A 54 1.07 1.22 -4.88
CA PHE A 54 0.89 2.64 -4.60
C PHE A 54 1.77 3.09 -3.44
N PHE A 55 1.61 2.46 -2.28
CA PHE A 55 2.36 2.83 -1.08
C PHE A 55 3.86 2.53 -1.20
N GLY A 56 4.24 1.50 -1.98
CA GLY A 56 5.63 1.24 -2.33
C GLY A 56 6.31 2.43 -3.02
N ILE A 57 5.57 3.16 -3.85
CA ILE A 57 6.06 4.38 -4.50
C ILE A 57 6.01 5.57 -3.54
N VAL A 58 4.88 5.75 -2.84
CA VAL A 58 4.62 6.96 -2.03
C VAL A 58 5.50 7.01 -0.78
N THR A 59 5.84 5.88 -0.17
CA THR A 59 6.64 5.81 1.05
C THR A 59 8.12 5.48 0.81
N THR A 60 8.60 5.56 -0.45
CA THR A 60 10.01 5.36 -0.77
C THR A 60 10.61 6.61 -1.38
N PHE A 61 11.60 7.20 -0.69
CA PHE A 61 12.35 8.37 -1.18
C PHE A 61 13.71 8.47 -0.50
N ASN A 62 14.69 9.02 -1.23
CA ASN A 62 16.04 9.30 -0.73
C ASN A 62 16.47 10.75 -1.00
N SER A 63 15.63 11.54 -1.66
CA SER A 63 15.93 12.92 -2.04
C SER A 63 14.64 13.73 -2.23
N GLN A 64 14.77 15.05 -2.25
CA GLN A 64 13.69 15.97 -2.63
C GLN A 64 13.14 15.65 -4.02
N LYS A 65 14.00 15.26 -4.96
CA LYS A 65 13.59 14.87 -6.32
C LYS A 65 12.71 13.63 -6.28
N ASP A 66 13.06 12.62 -5.49
CA ASP A 66 12.22 11.41 -5.34
C ASP A 66 10.88 11.77 -4.72
N TRP A 67 10.89 12.62 -3.68
CA TRP A 67 9.68 13.10 -3.02
C TRP A 67 8.70 13.74 -4.00
N LEU A 68 9.16 14.66 -4.82
CA LEU A 68 8.34 15.35 -5.83
C LEU A 68 7.89 14.43 -6.96
N ASN A 69 8.69 13.45 -7.35
CA ASN A 69 8.37 12.51 -8.42
C ASN A 69 7.32 11.46 -8.03
N ARG A 70 6.96 11.31 -6.75
CA ARG A 70 5.97 10.33 -6.29
C ARG A 70 4.63 10.51 -6.98
N GLU A 71 4.14 11.75 -7.05
CA GLU A 71 2.88 12.12 -7.71
C GLU A 71 2.85 11.62 -9.17
N LYS A 72 3.89 11.92 -9.94
CA LYS A 72 4.00 11.48 -11.34
C LYS A 72 4.02 9.96 -11.49
N LYS A 73 4.71 9.26 -10.59
CA LYS A 73 4.84 7.80 -10.65
C LYS A 73 3.52 7.05 -10.34
N VAL A 74 2.61 7.66 -9.60
CA VAL A 74 1.33 7.03 -9.22
C VAL A 74 0.14 7.46 -10.07
N GLN A 75 0.29 8.35 -11.03
CA GLN A 75 -0.81 8.89 -11.85
C GLN A 75 -1.71 7.82 -12.48
N SER A 76 -1.13 6.69 -12.88
CA SER A 76 -1.90 5.57 -13.46
C SER A 76 -2.69 4.76 -12.44
N LEU A 77 -2.39 4.92 -11.14
CA LEU A 77 -2.97 4.15 -10.03
C LEU A 77 -4.11 4.87 -9.32
N VAL A 78 -4.29 6.16 -9.58
CA VAL A 78 -5.22 7.02 -8.84
C VAL A 78 -6.04 7.88 -9.78
N THR A 79 -7.18 8.36 -9.27
CA THR A 79 -7.96 9.42 -9.95
C THR A 79 -7.36 10.80 -9.66
N PRO A 80 -7.62 11.82 -10.48
CA PRO A 80 -7.02 13.16 -10.33
C PRO A 80 -7.25 13.81 -8.95
N ASN A 81 -8.40 13.56 -8.32
CA ASN A 81 -8.72 14.11 -6.99
C ASN A 81 -7.76 13.58 -5.90
N VAL A 82 -7.28 12.35 -6.00
CA VAL A 82 -6.30 11.79 -5.05
C VAL A 82 -4.97 12.55 -5.12
N LEU A 83 -4.55 12.98 -6.32
CA LEU A 83 -3.32 13.77 -6.50
C LEU A 83 -3.40 15.16 -5.84
N LEU A 84 -4.60 15.67 -5.60
CA LEU A 84 -4.82 16.94 -4.89
C LEU A 84 -4.68 16.81 -3.37
N ASN A 85 -4.57 15.60 -2.84
CA ASN A 85 -4.44 15.34 -1.41
C ASN A 85 -3.06 15.79 -0.90
N LYS A 86 -3.03 16.95 -0.20
CA LYS A 86 -1.78 17.54 0.31
C LYS A 86 -1.19 16.84 1.52
N SER A 87 -1.93 15.96 2.20
CA SER A 87 -1.35 15.12 3.25
C SER A 87 -0.38 14.08 2.65
N ILE A 88 -0.64 13.65 1.40
CA ILE A 88 0.18 12.66 0.69
C ILE A 88 1.15 13.35 -0.29
N PHE A 89 0.63 14.29 -1.10
CA PHE A 89 1.36 14.94 -2.19
C PHE A 89 1.62 16.42 -1.91
N ASN A 90 2.42 16.70 -0.88
CA ASN A 90 2.95 18.04 -0.63
C ASN A 90 4.32 18.23 -1.31
N ASN A 91 4.76 19.48 -1.37
CA ASN A 91 6.03 19.85 -2.01
C ASN A 91 7.27 19.55 -1.13
N GLY A 92 7.10 19.07 0.10
CA GLY A 92 8.20 18.78 1.03
C GLY A 92 9.00 20.01 1.49
N LEU A 93 8.38 21.20 1.39
CA LEU A 93 9.02 22.45 1.81
C LEU A 93 8.48 22.90 3.18
N ASP A 94 9.35 23.52 3.98
CA ASP A 94 8.97 24.21 5.20
C ASP A 94 8.33 25.59 4.87
N ASN A 95 7.92 26.31 5.91
CA ASN A 95 7.29 27.64 5.78
C ASN A 95 8.28 28.73 5.31
N THR A 96 9.58 28.43 5.22
CA THR A 96 10.63 29.33 4.66
C THR A 96 10.99 28.96 3.21
N GLY A 97 10.35 27.93 2.64
CA GLY A 97 10.59 27.44 1.28
C GLY A 97 11.81 26.49 1.14
N ARG A 98 12.38 26.03 2.26
CA ARG A 98 13.49 25.06 2.23
C ARG A 98 12.98 23.64 2.23
N SER A 99 13.68 22.75 1.51
CA SER A 99 13.35 21.32 1.52
C SER A 99 13.53 20.71 2.91
N ILE A 100 12.45 20.17 3.45
CA ILE A 100 12.50 19.41 4.73
C ILE A 100 13.36 18.16 4.53
N ILE A 101 13.18 17.45 3.42
CA ILE A 101 13.92 16.22 3.11
C ILE A 101 15.42 16.44 3.08
N GLU A 102 15.88 17.49 2.38
CA GLU A 102 17.31 17.80 2.27
C GLU A 102 17.89 18.37 3.56
N THR A 103 17.12 19.20 4.27
CA THR A 103 17.57 19.82 5.53
C THR A 103 17.72 18.78 6.64
N THR A 104 16.78 17.84 6.74
CA THR A 104 16.79 16.78 7.76
C THR A 104 17.54 15.53 7.30
N LYS A 105 17.98 15.46 6.03
CA LYS A 105 18.57 14.25 5.44
C LYS A 105 17.70 13.01 5.66
N SER A 106 16.39 13.18 5.45
CA SER A 106 15.42 12.14 5.70
C SER A 106 15.25 11.20 4.51
N HIS A 107 15.11 9.93 4.80
CA HIS A 107 14.92 8.84 3.86
C HIS A 107 13.81 7.92 4.34
N ALA A 108 13.16 7.24 3.39
CA ALA A 108 12.23 6.17 3.72
C ALA A 108 12.25 5.07 2.67
N SER A 109 11.96 3.84 3.11
CA SER A 109 11.90 2.65 2.28
C SER A 109 10.71 1.80 2.67
N PHE A 110 9.83 1.55 1.73
CA PHE A 110 8.66 0.69 1.88
C PHE A 110 9.06 -0.74 2.26
N LYS A 111 8.26 -1.37 3.13
CA LYS A 111 8.39 -2.78 3.49
C LYS A 111 7.17 -3.59 3.04
N THR A 112 5.97 -3.20 3.46
CA THR A 112 4.72 -3.90 3.11
C THR A 112 3.51 -3.01 3.33
N ALA A 113 2.42 -3.33 2.65
CA ALA A 113 1.09 -2.80 2.94
C ALA A 113 0.11 -3.96 3.14
N THR A 114 -0.53 -4.02 4.29
CA THR A 114 -1.55 -5.00 4.64
C THR A 114 -2.92 -4.37 4.57
N THR A 115 -3.86 -4.98 3.86
CA THR A 115 -5.20 -4.44 3.66
C THR A 115 -6.25 -5.26 4.39
N GLN A 116 -7.21 -4.57 5.01
CA GLN A 116 -8.46 -5.12 5.52
C GLN A 116 -9.59 -4.49 4.72
N SER A 117 -10.25 -5.27 3.86
CA SER A 117 -11.27 -4.76 2.95
C SER A 117 -12.68 -4.97 3.47
N ALA A 118 -13.56 -4.01 3.19
CA ALA A 118 -15.00 -4.15 3.33
C ALA A 118 -15.59 -4.98 2.17
N MET A 119 -16.90 -5.21 2.21
CA MET A 119 -17.61 -5.86 1.11
C MET A 119 -17.65 -4.95 -0.13
N VAL A 120 -17.53 -5.56 -1.30
CA VAL A 120 -17.71 -4.85 -2.58
C VAL A 120 -19.14 -4.31 -2.67
N LYS A 121 -19.25 -3.04 -3.01
CA LYS A 121 -20.53 -2.37 -3.26
C LYS A 121 -20.37 -1.43 -4.46
N ASP A 122 -21.30 -1.49 -5.40
CA ASP A 122 -21.37 -0.59 -6.57
C ASP A 122 -20.03 -0.49 -7.35
N ASN A 123 -19.37 -1.63 -7.55
CA ASN A 123 -18.04 -1.73 -8.17
C ASN A 123 -16.93 -0.96 -7.43
N GLN A 124 -17.13 -0.70 -6.16
CA GLN A 124 -16.12 -0.12 -5.28
C GLN A 124 -15.79 -1.06 -4.12
N ILE A 125 -14.57 -1.01 -3.67
CA ILE A 125 -14.12 -1.67 -2.46
C ILE A 125 -13.41 -0.64 -1.58
N GLU A 126 -13.80 -0.59 -0.31
CA GLU A 126 -13.15 0.23 0.70
C GLU A 126 -12.24 -0.65 1.57
N GLY A 127 -11.22 -0.06 2.16
CA GLY A 127 -10.35 -0.79 3.07
C GLY A 127 -9.53 0.10 3.97
N ILE A 128 -9.01 -0.53 5.02
CA ILE A 128 -7.97 0.03 5.87
C ILE A 128 -6.64 -0.61 5.46
N VAL A 129 -5.63 0.23 5.27
CA VAL A 129 -4.29 -0.18 4.85
C VAL A 129 -3.29 0.20 5.92
N HIS A 130 -2.60 -0.78 6.48
CA HIS A 130 -1.46 -0.59 7.37
C HIS A 130 -0.18 -0.65 6.53
N VAL A 131 0.49 0.48 6.43
CA VAL A 131 1.70 0.65 5.62
C VAL A 131 2.92 0.65 6.51
N VAL A 132 3.76 -0.36 6.37
CA VAL A 132 5.01 -0.48 7.12
C VAL A 132 6.16 -0.02 6.25
N TYR A 133 6.96 0.90 6.76
CA TYR A 133 8.16 1.41 6.11
C TYR A 133 9.27 1.67 7.13
N GLU A 134 10.49 1.64 6.65
CA GLU A 134 11.68 2.04 7.42
C GLU A 134 11.97 3.51 7.11
N ALA A 135 12.24 4.30 8.16
CA ALA A 135 12.61 5.70 8.03
C ALA A 135 13.91 5.99 8.81
N TRP A 136 14.77 6.81 8.24
CA TRP A 136 16.02 7.21 8.88
C TRP A 136 16.47 8.60 8.44
N GLN A 137 17.42 9.13 9.13
CA GLN A 137 18.20 10.31 8.75
C GLN A 137 19.66 9.92 8.64
N ASP A 138 20.46 10.65 7.85
CA ASP A 138 21.88 10.38 7.73
C ASP A 138 22.55 10.34 9.11
N ASN A 139 23.40 9.35 9.33
CA ASN A 139 24.11 9.11 10.59
C ASN A 139 23.23 8.80 11.81
N HIS A 140 21.96 8.46 11.61
CA HIS A 140 21.05 8.02 12.67
C HIS A 140 20.56 6.60 12.43
N THR A 141 20.18 5.92 13.51
CA THR A 141 19.58 4.57 13.42
C THR A 141 18.23 4.67 12.74
N SER A 142 17.97 3.72 11.85
CA SER A 142 16.64 3.59 11.21
C SER A 142 15.58 3.10 12.20
N GLY A 143 14.35 3.49 11.96
CA GLY A 143 13.18 3.02 12.71
C GLY A 143 12.09 2.51 11.78
N ILE A 144 11.38 1.47 12.23
CA ILE A 144 10.18 0.98 11.55
C ILE A 144 8.99 1.84 11.98
N ARG A 145 8.17 2.21 11.01
CA ARG A 145 6.95 2.98 11.23
C ARG A 145 5.78 2.28 10.55
N THR A 146 4.61 2.37 11.18
CA THR A 146 3.35 1.92 10.60
C THR A 146 2.41 3.10 10.52
N GLU A 147 1.94 3.39 9.32
CA GLU A 147 0.98 4.45 9.05
C GLU A 147 -0.31 3.83 8.51
N VAL A 148 -1.46 4.34 8.93
CA VAL A 148 -2.76 3.76 8.64
C VAL A 148 -3.52 4.68 7.69
N TYR A 149 -4.08 4.08 6.63
CA TYR A 149 -4.86 4.80 5.64
C TYR A 149 -6.23 4.15 5.44
N GLN A 150 -7.25 4.97 5.25
CA GLN A 150 -8.52 4.53 4.68
C GLN A 150 -8.47 4.77 3.18
N VAL A 151 -8.88 3.78 2.40
CA VAL A 151 -8.83 3.85 0.94
C VAL A 151 -10.17 3.46 0.32
N LYS A 152 -10.48 4.07 -0.84
CA LYS A 152 -11.55 3.64 -1.75
C LYS A 152 -10.94 3.33 -3.10
N TYR A 153 -11.34 2.20 -3.67
CA TYR A 153 -10.81 1.69 -4.92
C TYR A 153 -11.94 1.32 -5.88
N SER A 154 -11.88 1.84 -7.10
CA SER A 154 -12.81 1.52 -8.17
C SER A 154 -12.36 0.27 -8.92
N LEU A 155 -13.20 -0.76 -8.93
CA LEU A 155 -12.98 -1.99 -9.69
C LEU A 155 -13.23 -1.81 -11.19
N LEU A 156 -13.92 -0.73 -11.59
CA LEU A 156 -14.14 -0.39 -12.99
C LEU A 156 -12.96 0.37 -13.59
N GLU A 157 -12.42 1.35 -12.86
CA GLU A 157 -11.32 2.18 -13.32
C GLU A 157 -9.96 1.58 -12.99
N HIS A 158 -9.92 0.58 -12.10
CA HIS A 158 -8.70 0.01 -11.54
C HIS A 158 -7.79 1.06 -10.89
N LYS A 159 -8.42 1.99 -10.11
CA LYS A 159 -7.75 3.13 -9.49
C LYS A 159 -8.27 3.39 -8.09
N PHE A 160 -7.39 3.95 -7.25
CA PHE A 160 -7.81 4.57 -6.01
C PHE A 160 -8.58 5.86 -6.33
N THR A 161 -9.76 5.99 -5.72
CA THR A 161 -10.63 7.15 -5.87
C THR A 161 -10.62 8.06 -4.66
N ASP A 162 -10.19 7.55 -3.50
CA ASP A 162 -9.97 8.31 -2.29
C ASP A 162 -8.92 7.63 -1.41
N ILE A 163 -8.09 8.44 -0.75
CA ILE A 163 -7.08 7.98 0.22
C ILE A 163 -7.02 9.00 1.33
N GLN A 164 -7.30 8.56 2.55
CA GLN A 164 -7.25 9.39 3.76
C GLN A 164 -6.16 8.85 4.69
N ASP A 165 -5.27 9.73 5.13
CA ASP A 165 -4.30 9.44 6.15
C ASP A 165 -4.99 9.48 7.52
N LEU A 166 -4.96 8.37 8.25
CA LEU A 166 -5.50 8.23 9.60
C LEU A 166 -4.43 8.42 10.68
N GLY A 167 -3.18 8.60 10.28
CA GLY A 167 -2.05 8.82 11.15
C GLY A 167 -1.24 7.55 11.45
N MET A 168 -0.26 7.72 12.33
CA MET A 168 0.66 6.64 12.72
C MET A 168 0.03 5.75 13.78
N GLU A 169 0.21 4.45 13.61
CA GLU A 169 -0.10 3.48 14.66
C GLU A 169 0.88 3.66 15.82
N ASN A 170 0.35 3.88 17.02
CA ASN A 170 1.18 3.94 18.21
C ASN A 170 1.82 2.57 18.43
N GLN A 171 3.12 2.45 18.23
CA GLN A 171 3.86 1.33 18.77
C GLN A 171 3.82 1.49 20.30
N GLU A 172 3.07 0.61 20.98
CA GLU A 172 3.26 0.44 22.42
C GLU A 172 4.75 0.17 22.65
N ALA A 173 5.40 1.06 23.36
CA ALA A 173 6.79 0.84 23.75
C ALA A 173 6.81 -0.49 24.53
N ASP A 174 7.51 -1.49 24.00
CA ASP A 174 7.78 -2.75 24.68
C ASP A 174 8.55 -2.38 25.96
N ILE A 175 7.81 -2.16 27.05
CA ILE A 175 8.38 -1.98 28.37
C ILE A 175 8.79 -3.38 28.82
N SER A 176 9.92 -3.84 28.29
CA SER A 176 10.61 -4.99 28.85
C SER A 176 11.13 -4.57 30.24
N TYR A 177 10.34 -4.90 31.26
CA TYR A 177 10.83 -4.89 32.63
C TYR A 177 12.01 -5.85 32.72
N GLN A 178 13.22 -5.34 32.68
CA GLN A 178 14.37 -6.05 33.19
C GLN A 178 14.21 -6.12 34.71
N LYS A 179 13.94 -7.32 35.22
CA LYS A 179 14.15 -7.70 36.61
C LYS A 179 15.58 -8.14 36.81
#